data_d3ee8bfe9af6916d569899a53edf99d2
#
_entry.id   d3ee8bfe9af6916d569899a53edf99d2
#
_cell.length_a   1.000
_cell.length_b   1.000
_cell.length_c   1.000
_cell.angle_alpha   90.00
_cell.angle_beta   90.00
_cell.angle_gamma   90.00
#
_symmetry.space_group_name_H-M   'P 1'
#
loop_
_entity.id
_entity.type
_entity.pdbx_description
1 polymer ?
#
loop_
_entity_poly.entity_id
_entity_poly.type
_entity_poly.pdbx_seq_one_letter_code
_entity_poly.pdbx_strand_id
1 'polypeptide(L)'
;MHHFRFLYICSALLILSLSSESYIDNLEIDANSIIVSPAENRIIFSDNVLLNTGKLILKSDSAIYDELDKTITLDGMPSSINSMEGSKIFKGSANKIIFFSNSKVHLIGKAIMNYDNINISSNSIVFNPENGKMTSNE
;
A
#
# COMPACT_ATOMS: atom_id res chain seq x y z
N MET A 1 8.55 13.99 21.43
CA MET A 1 8.85 15.10 20.61
C MET A 1 8.61 14.87 19.17
N HIS A 2 9.20 13.87 18.60
CA HIS A 2 8.99 13.57 17.20
C HIS A 2 7.58 13.16 16.91
N HIS A 3 6.87 12.73 17.90
CA HIS A 3 5.51 12.23 17.75
C HIS A 3 4.54 13.29 17.30
N PHE A 4 4.77 14.54 17.68
CA PHE A 4 3.86 15.59 17.29
C PHE A 4 3.79 15.80 15.81
N ARG A 5 4.92 15.69 15.14
CA ARG A 5 4.94 15.88 13.70
C ARG A 5 4.23 14.79 12.98
N PHE A 6 4.39 13.58 13.50
CA PHE A 6 3.65 12.47 12.98
C PHE A 6 2.18 12.71 13.07
N LEU A 7 1.71 13.19 14.19
CA LEU A 7 0.30 13.43 14.39
C LEU A 7 -0.25 14.42 13.39
N TYR A 8 0.51 15.46 13.09
CA TYR A 8 0.05 16.44 12.13
C TYR A 8 -0.04 15.86 10.74
N ILE A 9 0.92 15.09 10.36
CA ILE A 9 0.92 14.47 9.05
C ILE A 9 -0.22 13.48 8.95
N CYS A 10 -0.43 12.71 9.97
CA CYS A 10 -1.54 11.77 10.00
C CYS A 10 -2.87 12.49 9.94
N SER A 11 -2.97 13.63 10.59
CA SER A 11 -4.18 14.41 10.54
C SER A 11 -4.46 14.92 9.13
N ALA A 12 -3.43 15.35 8.44
CA ALA A 12 -3.60 15.81 7.08
C ALA A 12 -4.05 14.67 6.17
N LEU A 13 -3.48 13.51 6.36
CA LEU A 13 -3.90 12.34 5.61
C LEU A 13 -5.33 11.94 5.92
N LEU A 14 -5.71 12.04 7.16
CA LEU A 14 -7.08 11.75 7.55
C LEU A 14 -8.07 12.69 6.89
N ILE A 15 -7.71 13.95 6.77
CA ILE A 15 -8.57 14.90 6.10
C ILE A 15 -8.76 14.52 4.65
N LEU A 16 -7.69 14.11 4.00
CA LEU A 16 -7.77 13.65 2.63
C LEU A 16 -8.64 12.40 2.51
N SER A 17 -8.51 11.50 3.45
CA SER A 17 -9.30 10.28 3.40
C SER A 17 -10.78 10.54 3.59
N LEU A 18 -11.12 11.54 4.37
CA LEU A 18 -12.51 11.89 4.55
C LEU A 18 -13.17 12.35 3.26
N SER A 19 -12.41 12.97 2.39
CA SER A 19 -12.97 13.47 1.16
C SER A 19 -13.18 12.39 0.12
N SER A 20 -12.52 11.21 0.25
CA SER A 20 -12.64 10.20 -0.76
C SER A 20 -13.38 9.05 -0.20
N GLU A 21 -14.13 8.90 0.51
CA GLU A 21 -14.95 7.88 0.89
C GLU A 21 -14.49 6.55 0.72
N SER A 22 -13.59 5.94 0.88
CA SER A 22 -13.56 4.61 0.71
C SER A 22 -12.52 3.93 1.45
N TYR A 23 -11.61 3.44 0.88
CA TYR A 23 -10.73 2.48 1.39
C TYR A 23 -9.62 3.00 2.20
N ILE A 24 -9.43 4.30 2.23
CA ILE A 24 -8.31 4.91 2.89
C ILE A 24 -8.72 5.46 4.24
N ASP A 25 -9.90 5.05 4.71
CA ASP A 25 -10.42 5.58 5.95
C ASP A 25 -9.55 5.31 7.15
N ASN A 26 -8.87 4.21 7.21
CA ASN A 26 -8.06 3.86 8.36
C ASN A 26 -6.60 3.65 7.98
N LEU A 27 -6.14 4.40 6.99
CA LEU A 27 -4.78 4.24 6.52
C LEU A 27 -3.80 4.82 7.52
N GLU A 28 -2.86 4.01 7.93
CA GLU A 28 -1.73 4.43 8.76
C GLU A 28 -0.44 4.06 8.06
N ILE A 29 0.50 4.97 8.03
CA ILE A 29 1.81 4.72 7.42
C ILE A 29 2.89 5.10 8.42
N ASP A 30 3.78 4.16 8.69
CA ASP A 30 4.95 4.39 9.52
C ASP A 30 6.21 4.24 8.66
N ALA A 31 7.19 5.05 8.95
CA ALA A 31 8.49 4.97 8.29
C ALA A 31 9.53 5.67 9.15
N ASN A 32 10.80 5.39 8.89
CA ASN A 32 11.86 6.07 9.63
C ASN A 32 11.97 7.54 9.23
N SER A 33 11.63 7.86 8.00
CA SER A 33 11.73 9.23 7.49
C SER A 33 10.54 9.55 6.60
N ILE A 34 10.01 10.75 6.73
CA ILE A 34 8.87 11.21 5.96
C ILE A 34 9.19 12.59 5.42
N ILE A 35 9.03 12.78 4.13
CA ILE A 35 9.23 14.06 3.47
C ILE A 35 7.94 14.44 2.75
N VAL A 36 7.39 15.59 3.10
CA VAL A 36 6.21 16.11 2.42
C VAL A 36 6.68 17.13 1.39
N SER A 37 6.30 16.94 0.15
CA SER A 37 6.68 17.81 -0.95
C SER A 37 5.44 18.39 -1.61
N PRO A 38 4.91 19.51 -1.10
CA PRO A 38 3.68 20.08 -1.64
C PRO A 38 3.79 20.50 -3.11
N ALA A 39 4.96 20.97 -3.50
CA ALA A 39 5.17 21.40 -4.88
C ALA A 39 5.02 20.25 -5.87
N GLU A 40 5.32 19.04 -5.42
CA GLU A 40 5.22 17.85 -6.28
C GLU A 40 3.98 17.02 -5.98
N ASN A 41 3.16 17.46 -5.04
CA ASN A 41 1.98 16.73 -4.60
C ASN A 41 2.31 15.31 -4.15
N ARG A 42 3.38 15.17 -3.40
CA ARG A 42 3.87 13.86 -2.96
C ARG A 42 4.27 13.85 -1.51
N ILE A 43 4.14 12.66 -0.92
CA ILE A 43 4.72 12.36 0.39
C ILE A 43 5.61 11.16 0.19
N ILE A 44 6.85 11.29 0.63
CA ILE A 44 7.87 10.24 0.45
C ILE A 44 8.17 9.63 1.81
N PHE A 45 8.08 8.31 1.89
CA PHE A 45 8.38 7.56 3.11
C PHE A 45 9.61 6.72 2.86
N SER A 46 10.57 6.75 3.75
CA SER A 46 11.84 6.06 3.57
C SER A 46 12.18 5.20 4.77
N ASP A 47 12.64 4.01 4.48
CA ASP A 47 13.16 3.03 5.44
C ASP A 47 12.10 2.47 6.39
N ASN A 48 11.96 1.18 6.33
CA ASN A 48 11.03 0.43 7.19
C ASN A 48 9.60 0.94 7.08
N VAL A 49 9.11 1.00 5.86
CA VAL A 49 7.76 1.48 5.61
C VAL A 49 6.77 0.39 5.96
N LEU A 50 5.79 0.75 6.78
CA LEU A 50 4.69 -0.12 7.14
C LEU A 50 3.40 0.61 6.87
N LEU A 51 2.56 0.04 6.03
CA LEU A 51 1.28 0.62 5.69
C LEU A 51 0.19 -0.31 6.19
N ASN A 52 -0.77 0.24 6.92
CA ASN A 52 -1.85 -0.53 7.51
C ASN A 52 -3.17 0.12 7.14
N THR A 53 -4.04 -0.62 6.47
CA THR A 53 -5.35 -0.11 6.07
C THR A 53 -6.46 -0.61 6.97
N GLY A 54 -6.13 -1.37 8.01
CA GLY A 54 -7.13 -2.04 8.84
C GLY A 54 -7.47 -3.44 8.35
N LYS A 55 -7.27 -3.69 7.07
CA LYS A 55 -7.50 -5.02 6.48
C LYS A 55 -6.25 -5.60 5.87
N LEU A 56 -5.32 -4.76 5.50
CA LEU A 56 -4.09 -5.16 4.83
C LEU A 56 -2.90 -4.56 5.55
N ILE A 57 -1.80 -5.29 5.54
CA ILE A 57 -0.51 -4.78 5.98
C ILE A 57 0.45 -4.89 4.81
N LEU A 58 1.06 -3.77 4.45
CA LEU A 58 2.06 -3.73 3.39
C LEU A 58 3.37 -3.25 3.98
N LYS A 59 4.46 -3.86 3.56
CA LYS A 59 5.81 -3.52 4.02
C LYS A 59 6.71 -3.29 2.84
N SER A 60 7.58 -2.30 2.95
CA SER A 60 8.53 -2.00 1.88
C SER A 60 9.70 -1.21 2.43
N ASP A 61 10.70 -0.98 1.59
CA ASP A 61 11.85 -0.15 1.96
C ASP A 61 11.51 1.33 1.81
N SER A 62 10.70 1.67 0.82
CA SER A 62 10.28 3.04 0.59
C SER A 62 8.88 3.07 0.00
N ALA A 63 8.23 4.21 0.09
CA ALA A 63 6.90 4.39 -0.48
C ALA A 63 6.71 5.83 -0.88
N ILE A 64 5.89 6.05 -1.89
CA ILE A 64 5.52 7.39 -2.34
C ILE A 64 4.01 7.45 -2.45
N TYR A 65 3.42 8.40 -1.75
CA TYR A 65 2.01 8.71 -1.92
C TYR A 65 1.90 9.84 -2.93
N ASP A 66 1.18 9.61 -4.00
CA ASP A 66 0.93 10.62 -5.03
C ASP A 66 -0.47 11.16 -4.82
N GLU A 67 -0.53 12.45 -4.51
CA GLU A 67 -1.78 13.09 -4.17
C GLU A 67 -2.71 13.26 -5.36
N LEU A 68 -2.16 13.42 -6.53
CA LEU A 68 -2.96 13.62 -7.73
C LEU A 68 -3.59 12.31 -8.20
N ASP A 69 -2.79 11.26 -8.24
CA ASP A 69 -3.28 9.96 -8.69
C ASP A 69 -3.98 9.17 -7.60
N LYS A 70 -3.83 9.59 -6.35
CA LYS A 70 -4.37 8.87 -5.20
C LYS A 70 -3.83 7.45 -5.13
N THR A 71 -2.53 7.30 -5.37
CA THR A 71 -1.87 6.01 -5.33
C THR A 71 -0.74 6.01 -4.33
N ILE A 72 -0.44 4.83 -3.81
CA ILE A 72 0.76 4.63 -2.99
C ILE A 72 1.59 3.58 -3.70
N THR A 73 2.83 3.94 -4.03
CA THR A 73 3.77 3.03 -4.67
C THR A 73 4.80 2.62 -3.64
N LEU A 74 4.92 1.32 -3.42
CA LEU A 74 5.88 0.76 -2.47
C LEU A 74 6.98 0.05 -3.24
N ASP A 75 8.21 0.34 -2.89
CA ASP A 75 9.38 -0.29 -3.49
C ASP A 75 10.17 -1.02 -2.42
N GLY A 76 10.56 -2.24 -2.71
CA GLY A 76 11.33 -3.05 -1.78
C GLY A 76 11.95 -4.24 -2.48
N MET A 77 12.67 -5.06 -1.71
CA MET A 77 13.32 -6.23 -2.28
C MET A 77 13.14 -7.43 -1.34
N PRO A 78 11.90 -7.94 -1.24
CA PRO A 78 10.68 -7.46 -1.90
C PRO A 78 9.84 -6.55 -1.03
N SER A 79 8.86 -5.91 -1.64
CA SER A 79 7.73 -5.36 -0.91
C SER A 79 6.73 -6.48 -0.67
N SER A 80 5.99 -6.42 0.42
CA SER A 80 5.05 -7.49 0.76
C SER A 80 3.68 -6.96 1.13
N ILE A 81 2.67 -7.79 0.94
CA ILE A 81 1.31 -7.49 1.32
C ILE A 81 0.69 -8.73 1.98
N ASN A 82 0.00 -8.51 3.07
CA ASN A 82 -0.68 -9.59 3.80
C ASN A 82 -2.06 -9.13 4.20
N SER A 83 -3.02 -10.04 4.14
CA SER A 83 -4.33 -9.75 4.71
C SER A 83 -4.29 -9.97 6.21
N MET A 84 -5.00 -9.14 6.95
CA MET A 84 -5.04 -9.25 8.39
C MET A 84 -6.16 -10.15 8.85
N GLU A 85 -7.30 -10.08 8.19
CA GLU A 85 -8.44 -10.86 8.60
C GLU A 85 -9.38 -11.06 7.40
N GLY A 86 -10.36 -11.90 7.57
CA GLY A 86 -11.33 -12.17 6.55
C GLY A 86 -11.47 -13.64 6.27
N SER A 87 -12.45 -14.01 5.48
CA SER A 87 -12.70 -15.40 5.12
C SER A 87 -11.61 -15.94 4.21
N LYS A 88 -10.90 -15.08 3.50
CA LYS A 88 -9.84 -15.50 2.60
C LYS A 88 -8.56 -14.77 2.93
N ILE A 89 -7.54 -15.54 3.21
CA ILE A 89 -6.24 -15.02 3.58
C ILE A 89 -5.35 -15.06 2.36
N PHE A 90 -4.64 -13.96 2.11
CA PHE A 90 -3.69 -13.94 1.03
C PHE A 90 -2.40 -13.26 1.49
N LYS A 91 -1.32 -13.65 0.84
CA LYS A 91 -0.01 -13.07 1.03
C LYS A 91 0.60 -12.85 -0.33
N GLY A 92 1.28 -11.74 -0.51
CA GLY A 92 1.92 -11.45 -1.77
C GLY A 92 3.23 -10.72 -1.58
N SER A 93 4.05 -10.76 -2.61
CA SER A 93 5.29 -9.99 -2.64
C SER A 93 5.65 -9.65 -4.08
N ALA A 94 6.37 -8.57 -4.24
CA ALA A 94 6.86 -8.12 -5.54
C ALA A 94 7.91 -7.06 -5.30
N ASN A 95 8.67 -6.73 -6.33
CA ASN A 95 9.63 -5.65 -6.20
C ASN A 95 8.92 -4.31 -6.00
N LYS A 96 7.77 -4.16 -6.61
CA LYS A 96 6.97 -2.94 -6.50
C LYS A 96 5.51 -3.29 -6.28
N ILE A 97 4.86 -2.59 -5.38
CA ILE A 97 3.43 -2.76 -5.16
C ILE A 97 2.78 -1.38 -5.28
N ILE A 98 1.76 -1.26 -6.11
CA ILE A 98 0.99 -0.03 -6.24
C ILE A 98 -0.39 -0.28 -5.65
N PHE A 99 -0.74 0.54 -4.68
CA PHE A 99 -2.03 0.46 -4.02
C PHE A 99 -2.89 1.63 -4.50
N PHE A 100 -4.03 1.32 -5.08
CA PHE A 100 -4.93 2.32 -5.66
C PHE A 100 -6.08 2.64 -4.70
N SER A 101 -6.63 3.82 -4.86
CA SER A 101 -7.72 4.26 -3.99
C SER A 101 -8.98 3.40 -4.11
N ASN A 102 -9.13 2.65 -5.20
CA ASN A 102 -10.27 1.75 -5.37
C ASN A 102 -9.99 0.34 -4.85
N SER A 103 -9.05 0.20 -3.95
CA SER A 103 -8.59 -1.07 -3.36
C SER A 103 -7.80 -1.97 -4.28
N LYS A 104 -7.65 -1.65 -5.53
CA LYS A 104 -6.88 -2.49 -6.42
C LYS A 104 -5.42 -2.48 -5.99
N VAL A 105 -4.77 -3.63 -6.09
CA VAL A 105 -3.36 -3.79 -5.76
C VAL A 105 -2.65 -4.34 -6.98
N HIS A 106 -1.57 -3.69 -7.38
CA HIS A 106 -0.80 -4.14 -8.52
C HIS A 106 0.60 -4.52 -8.06
N LEU A 107 0.93 -5.80 -8.19
CA LEU A 107 2.24 -6.33 -7.84
C LEU A 107 3.07 -6.42 -9.11
N ILE A 108 4.22 -5.79 -9.14
CA ILE A 108 5.06 -5.69 -10.32
C ILE A 108 6.47 -6.16 -10.02
N GLY A 109 6.99 -7.03 -10.86
CA GLY A 109 8.35 -7.53 -10.76
C GLY A 109 8.47 -8.70 -9.80
N LYS A 110 8.68 -9.88 -10.35
CA LYS A 110 8.78 -11.12 -9.56
C LYS A 110 7.59 -11.25 -8.61
N ALA A 111 6.42 -11.00 -9.14
CA ALA A 111 5.20 -11.00 -8.32
C ALA A 111 4.83 -12.42 -7.94
N ILE A 112 4.55 -12.61 -6.66
CA ILE A 112 4.12 -13.90 -6.10
C ILE A 112 2.90 -13.60 -5.24
N MET A 113 1.88 -14.43 -5.39
CA MET A 113 0.68 -14.30 -4.59
C MET A 113 0.24 -15.69 -4.14
N ASN A 114 0.03 -15.83 -2.85
CA ASN A 114 -0.58 -17.01 -2.28
C ASN A 114 -1.98 -16.63 -1.84
N TYR A 115 -2.96 -17.25 -2.44
CA TYR A 115 -4.34 -16.95 -2.17
C TYR A 115 -5.11 -18.26 -2.05
N ASP A 116 -5.72 -18.48 -0.89
CA ASP A 116 -6.54 -19.68 -0.65
C ASP A 116 -5.81 -20.96 -1.04
N ASN A 117 -4.55 -21.08 -0.61
CA ASN A 117 -3.67 -22.24 -0.89
C ASN A 117 -3.26 -22.39 -2.35
N ILE A 118 -3.50 -21.40 -3.17
CA ILE A 118 -3.02 -21.40 -4.54
C ILE A 118 -1.85 -20.43 -4.64
N ASN A 119 -0.75 -20.92 -5.22
CA ASN A 119 0.44 -20.09 -5.42
C ASN A 119 0.48 -19.62 -6.86
N ILE A 120 0.61 -18.33 -7.04
CA ILE A 120 0.65 -17.71 -8.36
C ILE A 120 1.93 -16.91 -8.47
N SER A 121 2.63 -17.08 -9.58
CA SER A 121 3.84 -16.33 -9.88
C SER A 121 3.73 -15.73 -11.26
N SER A 122 4.12 -14.46 -11.40
CA SER A 122 4.04 -13.78 -12.67
C SER A 122 4.94 -12.54 -12.60
N ASN A 123 5.17 -11.89 -13.72
CA ASN A 123 5.83 -10.60 -13.70
C ASN A 123 4.90 -9.51 -13.17
N SER A 124 3.60 -9.69 -13.30
CA SER A 124 2.64 -8.68 -12.90
C SER A 124 1.34 -9.37 -12.47
N ILE A 125 0.85 -8.99 -11.31
CA ILE A 125 -0.43 -9.50 -10.79
C ILE A 125 -1.26 -8.30 -10.36
N VAL A 126 -2.49 -8.20 -10.88
CA VAL A 126 -3.45 -7.22 -10.42
C VAL A 126 -4.49 -7.95 -9.59
N PHE A 127 -4.68 -7.49 -8.37
CA PHE A 127 -5.53 -8.15 -7.41
C PHE A 127 -6.48 -7.16 -6.77
N ASN A 128 -7.73 -7.57 -6.62
CA ASN A 128 -8.71 -6.79 -5.89
C ASN A 128 -9.07 -7.55 -4.61
N PRO A 129 -8.61 -7.09 -3.46
CA PRO A 129 -8.85 -7.82 -2.21
C PRO A 129 -10.30 -7.83 -1.77
N GLU A 130 -11.12 -6.97 -2.32
CA GLU A 130 -12.52 -6.94 -1.92
C GLU A 130 -13.32 -8.07 -2.52
N ASN A 131 -13.13 -8.35 -3.78
CA ASN A 131 -13.89 -9.39 -4.45
C ASN A 131 -13.03 -10.60 -4.81
N GLY A 132 -11.73 -10.55 -4.52
CA GLY A 132 -10.83 -11.66 -4.82
C GLY A 132 -10.47 -11.80 -6.28
N LYS A 133 -10.89 -10.91 -7.13
CA LYS A 133 -10.58 -11.00 -8.54
C LYS A 133 -9.10 -10.77 -8.79
N MET A 134 -8.50 -11.62 -9.61
CA MET A 134 -7.07 -11.57 -9.87
C MET A 134 -6.80 -11.78 -11.35
N THR A 135 -5.90 -10.99 -11.90
CA THR A 135 -5.41 -11.18 -13.27
C THR A 135 -3.90 -11.09 -13.26
N SER A 136 -3.26 -11.80 -14.16
CA SER A 136 -1.81 -11.76 -14.28
C SER A 136 -1.42 -11.47 -15.72
N ASN A 137 -0.34 -10.74 -15.88
CA ASN A 137 0.23 -10.44 -17.18
C ASN A 137 1.72 -10.77 -17.15
N GLU A 138 2.20 -11.30 -18.26
CA GLU A 138 3.62 -11.57 -18.40
C GLU A 138 4.36 -10.38 -18.94
#